data_e809e17a740cb7aef3153e9a3f4d24da
#
_entry.id   e809e17a740cb7aef3153e9a3f4d24da
#
_cell.length_a   1.000
_cell.length_b   1.000
_cell.length_c   1.000
_cell.angle_alpha   90.00
_cell.angle_beta   90.00
_cell.angle_gamma   90.00
#
_symmetry.space_group_name_H-M   'P 1'
#
loop_
_entity.id
_entity.type
_entity.pdbx_description
1 polymer ?
#
loop_
_entity_poly.entity_id
_entity_poly.type
_entity_poly.pdbx_seq_one_letter_code
_entity_poly.pdbx_strand_id
1 'polypeptide(L)'
;MEQKTRIKGNVHYVGVNDRNKHRFEALWPLPYGVSYNSYLIDDEMVALVDTVDICYFEVYLRKIKQVIGERPINYLIINHMEPDHSGSIRLIKQHYPDIIIVGNKQTFGMIEGFYGVTGEQYLVKDGDFLALGKHMLRFYMTPMVHWPETMMTFDETDGILFSGDGFGCFGTVDGGFLDTRINVDKYWGEMVRYYSNIVGKYGSPVQKALQKLGGLPITTICSTHGPVWTENISRVIGIYDRLSRYDADEGVVIVYGSMYGNTEQMAEA
;
A
#
# COMPACT_ATOMS: atom_id res chain seq x y z
N MET A 1 -0.51 25.08 -3.78
CA MET A 1 -0.60 23.69 -4.30
C MET A 1 -0.07 22.66 -3.29
N GLU A 2 0.90 23.00 -2.49
CA GLU A 2 1.52 22.15 -1.45
C GLU A 2 0.53 21.53 -0.44
N GLN A 3 -0.51 22.25 -0.03
CA GLN A 3 -1.51 21.75 0.90
C GLN A 3 -2.38 20.58 0.37
N LYS A 4 -2.42 20.37 -0.96
CA LYS A 4 -3.27 19.32 -1.56
C LYS A 4 -2.68 17.91 -1.48
N THR A 5 -1.37 17.79 -1.30
CA THR A 5 -0.67 16.50 -1.25
C THR A 5 -0.20 16.12 0.16
N ARG A 6 -0.14 17.09 1.09
CA ARG A 6 0.40 16.90 2.43
C ARG A 6 -0.50 16.02 3.29
N ILE A 7 0.11 14.99 3.88
CA ILE A 7 -0.53 14.09 4.87
C ILE A 7 -0.29 14.66 6.27
N LYS A 8 0.97 14.65 6.71
CA LYS A 8 1.42 15.14 8.02
C LYS A 8 2.88 15.57 7.91
N GLY A 9 3.28 16.61 8.65
CA GLY A 9 4.66 17.10 8.59
C GLY A 9 5.10 17.40 7.15
N ASN A 10 6.17 16.77 6.72
CA ASN A 10 6.72 16.84 5.36
C ASN A 10 6.46 15.56 4.54
N VAL A 11 5.44 14.79 4.91
CA VAL A 11 5.04 13.59 4.18
C VAL A 11 3.90 13.92 3.22
N HIS A 12 4.07 13.54 1.96
CA HIS A 12 3.17 13.88 0.86
C HIS A 12 2.65 12.63 0.16
N TYR A 13 1.37 12.67 -0.23
CA TYR A 13 0.74 11.69 -1.11
C TYR A 13 1.05 12.05 -2.58
N VAL A 14 1.67 11.13 -3.31
CA VAL A 14 1.98 11.27 -4.74
C VAL A 14 1.34 10.19 -5.60
N GLY A 15 0.50 9.34 -5.02
CA GLY A 15 -0.20 8.24 -5.70
C GLY A 15 -1.17 8.69 -6.79
N VAL A 16 -1.72 7.72 -7.51
CA VAL A 16 -2.61 7.91 -8.66
C VAL A 16 -3.88 7.08 -8.52
N ASN A 17 -4.93 7.47 -9.25
CA ASN A 17 -6.19 6.72 -9.35
C ASN A 17 -6.31 6.07 -10.73
N ASP A 18 -6.62 4.78 -10.76
CA ASP A 18 -6.99 4.04 -11.96
C ASP A 18 -8.49 3.76 -11.98
N ARG A 19 -9.20 4.42 -12.91
CA ARG A 19 -10.64 4.25 -13.14
C ARG A 19 -10.95 3.36 -14.34
N ASN A 20 -9.92 2.94 -15.06
CA ASN A 20 -10.05 2.22 -16.33
C ASN A 20 -9.82 0.72 -16.16
N LYS A 21 -9.13 0.30 -15.10
CA LYS A 21 -8.88 -1.10 -14.81
C LYS A 21 -10.18 -1.77 -14.33
N HIS A 22 -10.66 -2.73 -15.08
CA HIS A 22 -11.92 -3.42 -14.79
C HIS A 22 -11.77 -4.53 -13.75
N ARG A 23 -10.56 -5.10 -13.61
CA ARG A 23 -10.27 -6.20 -12.69
C ARG A 23 -8.89 -6.04 -12.07
N PHE A 24 -8.79 -6.22 -10.76
CA PHE A 24 -7.52 -6.37 -10.05
C PHE A 24 -6.99 -7.78 -10.26
N GLU A 25 -5.68 -7.95 -10.48
CA GLU A 25 -5.02 -9.23 -10.81
C GLU A 25 -5.75 -10.05 -11.90
N ALA A 26 -6.43 -9.38 -12.85
CA ALA A 26 -7.29 -10.00 -13.88
C ALA A 26 -8.47 -10.83 -13.33
N LEU A 27 -8.69 -10.88 -12.03
CA LEU A 27 -9.71 -11.69 -11.34
C LEU A 27 -10.82 -10.85 -10.73
N TRP A 28 -10.48 -9.87 -9.89
CA TRP A 28 -11.41 -9.20 -8.99
C TRP A 28 -12.01 -7.95 -9.62
N PRO A 29 -13.35 -7.87 -9.83
CA PRO A 29 -13.98 -6.69 -10.42
C PRO A 29 -13.68 -5.41 -9.61
N LEU A 30 -13.47 -4.31 -10.30
CA LEU A 30 -13.19 -2.99 -9.73
C LEU A 30 -14.29 -1.97 -10.11
N PRO A 31 -15.49 -2.09 -9.54
CA PRO A 31 -16.61 -1.18 -9.89
C PRO A 31 -16.31 0.28 -9.54
N TYR A 32 -15.43 0.51 -8.56
CA TYR A 32 -15.01 1.84 -8.11
C TYR A 32 -13.54 2.14 -8.46
N GLY A 33 -12.94 1.38 -9.39
CA GLY A 33 -11.52 1.51 -9.71
C GLY A 33 -10.60 1.10 -8.58
N VAL A 34 -9.36 1.58 -8.63
CA VAL A 34 -8.32 1.35 -7.61
C VAL A 34 -7.40 2.56 -7.54
N SER A 35 -6.83 2.84 -6.38
CA SER A 35 -5.72 3.78 -6.23
C SER A 35 -4.41 3.02 -6.09
N TYR A 36 -3.34 3.55 -6.69
CA TYR A 36 -1.97 3.12 -6.44
C TYR A 36 -1.29 4.23 -5.67
N ASN A 37 -1.06 3.98 -4.39
CA ASN A 37 -0.55 4.99 -3.49
C ASN A 37 0.96 4.88 -3.37
N SER A 38 1.61 6.02 -3.46
CA SER A 38 3.02 6.20 -3.18
C SER A 38 3.18 7.48 -2.36
N TYR A 39 4.21 7.52 -1.56
CA TYR A 39 4.42 8.58 -0.59
C TYR A 39 5.82 9.16 -0.72
N LEU A 40 5.93 10.46 -0.49
CA LEU A 40 7.19 11.16 -0.57
C LEU A 40 7.45 11.87 0.76
N ILE A 41 8.62 11.65 1.34
CA ILE A 41 9.10 12.29 2.56
C ILE A 41 10.12 13.35 2.14
N ASP A 42 9.74 14.62 2.28
CA ASP A 42 10.55 15.77 1.91
C ASP A 42 11.37 16.25 3.10
N ASP A 43 12.55 15.63 3.31
CA ASP A 43 13.47 15.95 4.39
C ASP A 43 14.84 16.37 3.84
N GLU A 44 15.88 16.38 4.66
CA GLU A 44 17.27 16.65 4.22
C GLU A 44 17.66 15.63 3.14
N MET A 45 17.37 14.34 3.39
CA MET A 45 17.40 13.27 2.39
C MET A 45 15.97 12.97 1.96
N VAL A 46 15.67 13.12 0.67
CA VAL A 46 14.34 12.82 0.13
C VAL A 46 14.16 11.32 -0.01
N ALA A 47 13.07 10.77 0.53
CA ALA A 47 12.70 9.37 0.35
C ALA A 47 11.35 9.23 -0.35
N LEU A 48 11.29 8.29 -1.30
CA LEU A 48 10.08 7.84 -1.96
C LEU A 48 9.72 6.46 -1.41
N VAL A 49 8.46 6.23 -1.07
CA VAL A 49 7.97 4.97 -0.50
C VAL A 49 7.01 4.33 -1.49
N ASP A 50 7.37 3.14 -1.95
CA ASP A 50 6.75 2.39 -3.04
C ASP A 50 6.61 3.21 -4.32
N THR A 51 6.15 2.62 -5.40
CA THR A 51 5.86 3.32 -6.65
C THR A 51 4.40 3.11 -7.06
N VAL A 52 4.10 3.27 -8.34
CA VAL A 52 2.76 3.06 -8.91
C VAL A 52 2.83 2.17 -10.15
N ASP A 53 1.69 1.69 -10.61
CA ASP A 53 1.58 0.98 -11.89
C ASP A 53 2.21 1.80 -13.02
N ILE A 54 3.02 1.14 -13.84
CA ILE A 54 3.82 1.75 -14.90
C ILE A 54 2.99 2.58 -15.87
N CYS A 55 1.72 2.23 -16.10
CA CYS A 55 0.82 2.96 -16.97
C CYS A 55 0.57 4.42 -16.53
N TYR A 56 0.83 4.72 -15.26
CA TYR A 56 0.60 6.05 -14.68
C TYR A 56 1.90 6.82 -14.39
N PHE A 57 3.04 6.33 -14.86
CA PHE A 57 4.35 6.89 -14.55
C PHE A 57 4.48 8.39 -14.80
N GLU A 58 4.00 8.89 -15.95
CA GLU A 58 4.09 10.31 -16.30
C GLU A 58 3.30 11.23 -15.34
N VAL A 59 2.14 10.76 -14.90
CA VAL A 59 1.34 11.50 -13.91
C VAL A 59 2.03 11.48 -12.56
N TYR A 60 2.57 10.33 -12.19
CA TYR A 60 3.31 10.11 -10.96
C TYR A 60 4.56 11.00 -10.86
N LEU A 61 5.42 10.96 -11.87
CA LEU A 61 6.64 11.79 -11.93
C LEU A 61 6.32 13.29 -11.82
N ARG A 62 5.25 13.73 -12.47
CA ARG A 62 4.79 15.12 -12.39
C ARG A 62 4.38 15.51 -10.97
N LYS A 63 3.69 14.61 -10.24
CA LYS A 63 3.33 14.83 -8.84
C LYS A 63 4.56 14.91 -7.93
N ILE A 64 5.53 14.03 -8.12
CA ILE A 64 6.80 14.07 -7.41
C ILE A 64 7.48 15.44 -7.61
N LYS A 65 7.65 15.86 -8.88
CA LYS A 65 8.27 17.15 -9.21
C LYS A 65 7.49 18.35 -8.68
N GLN A 66 6.18 18.26 -8.54
CA GLN A 66 5.38 19.33 -7.91
C GLN A 66 5.69 19.50 -6.42
N VAL A 67 6.19 18.48 -5.74
CA VAL A 67 6.55 18.53 -4.32
C VAL A 67 8.01 18.99 -4.15
N ILE A 68 8.94 18.33 -4.81
CA ILE A 68 10.38 18.53 -4.57
C ILE A 68 11.09 19.39 -5.63
N GLY A 69 10.40 19.76 -6.71
CA GLY A 69 11.04 20.48 -7.83
C GLY A 69 12.09 19.60 -8.52
N GLU A 70 13.27 20.12 -8.67
CA GLU A 70 14.42 19.42 -9.27
C GLU A 70 15.37 18.79 -8.22
N ARG A 71 14.97 18.73 -6.97
CA ARG A 71 15.77 18.04 -5.93
C ARG A 71 15.91 16.55 -6.27
N PRO A 72 17.07 15.94 -5.96
CA PRO A 72 17.24 14.48 -6.12
C PRO A 72 16.38 13.73 -5.11
N ILE A 73 15.98 12.52 -5.48
CA ILE A 73 15.46 11.52 -4.54
C ILE A 73 16.65 10.66 -4.10
N ASN A 74 16.90 10.63 -2.79
CA ASN A 74 18.04 9.90 -2.24
C ASN A 74 17.72 8.42 -2.05
N TYR A 75 16.50 8.10 -1.61
CA TYR A 75 16.09 6.73 -1.30
C TYR A 75 14.76 6.38 -1.96
N LEU A 76 14.69 5.15 -2.49
CA LEU A 76 13.43 4.50 -2.87
C LEU A 76 13.22 3.30 -1.96
N ILE A 77 12.27 3.39 -1.06
CA ILE A 77 11.92 2.33 -0.12
C ILE A 77 10.85 1.46 -0.75
N ILE A 78 11.07 0.15 -0.82
CA ILE A 78 10.13 -0.81 -1.40
C ILE A 78 9.62 -1.71 -0.30
N ASN A 79 8.38 -1.50 0.09
CA ASN A 79 7.67 -2.35 1.05
C ASN A 79 7.13 -3.62 0.38
N HIS A 80 6.72 -3.52 -0.91
CA HIS A 80 6.09 -4.61 -1.64
C HIS A 80 6.45 -4.62 -3.13
N MET A 81 6.58 -5.82 -3.72
CA MET A 81 7.10 -6.01 -5.07
C MET A 81 6.03 -6.35 -6.12
N GLU A 82 4.75 -6.34 -5.78
CA GLU A 82 3.70 -6.51 -6.77
C GLU A 82 3.80 -5.42 -7.86
N PRO A 83 3.61 -5.76 -9.15
CA PRO A 83 3.89 -4.83 -10.26
C PRO A 83 3.14 -3.50 -10.23
N ASP A 84 1.99 -3.44 -9.58
CA ASP A 84 1.21 -2.20 -9.44
C ASP A 84 1.78 -1.21 -8.41
N HIS A 85 2.76 -1.66 -7.58
CA HIS A 85 3.54 -0.81 -6.68
C HIS A 85 5.03 -0.74 -7.05
N SER A 86 5.49 -1.67 -7.86
CA SER A 86 6.90 -1.78 -8.21
C SER A 86 7.19 -1.53 -9.69
N GLY A 87 6.18 -1.52 -10.54
CA GLY A 87 6.32 -1.40 -12.00
C GLY A 87 7.04 -0.14 -12.48
N SER A 88 6.99 0.92 -11.70
CA SER A 88 7.67 2.19 -12.03
C SER A 88 9.12 2.28 -11.53
N ILE A 89 9.65 1.28 -10.81
CA ILE A 89 11.02 1.29 -10.23
C ILE A 89 12.07 1.58 -11.30
N ARG A 90 12.00 0.88 -12.45
CA ARG A 90 12.97 1.06 -13.53
C ARG A 90 12.98 2.48 -14.08
N LEU A 91 11.82 3.08 -14.26
CA LEU A 91 11.69 4.44 -14.76
C LEU A 91 12.13 5.47 -13.72
N ILE A 92 11.83 5.27 -12.44
CA ILE A 92 12.34 6.11 -11.35
C ILE A 92 13.88 6.08 -11.34
N LYS A 93 14.50 4.88 -11.44
CA LYS A 93 15.97 4.73 -11.49
C LYS A 93 16.59 5.41 -12.71
N GLN A 94 15.88 5.46 -13.84
CA GLN A 94 16.34 6.20 -15.03
C GLN A 94 16.29 7.71 -14.84
N HIS A 95 15.27 8.25 -14.15
CA HIS A 95 15.12 9.67 -13.87
C HIS A 95 16.00 10.16 -12.71
N TYR A 96 16.29 9.28 -11.75
CA TYR A 96 17.10 9.56 -10.57
C TYR A 96 18.20 8.48 -10.47
N PRO A 97 19.26 8.57 -11.31
CA PRO A 97 20.25 7.49 -11.45
C PRO A 97 21.04 7.20 -10.15
N ASP A 98 21.18 8.19 -9.28
CA ASP A 98 21.92 8.07 -8.01
C ASP A 98 21.03 7.60 -6.85
N ILE A 99 19.75 7.32 -7.09
CA ILE A 99 18.81 6.84 -6.06
C ILE A 99 19.27 5.49 -5.49
N ILE A 100 19.28 5.39 -4.17
CA ILE A 100 19.58 4.15 -3.44
C ILE A 100 18.26 3.43 -3.18
N ILE A 101 18.16 2.16 -3.62
CA ILE A 101 16.97 1.35 -3.36
C ILE A 101 17.12 0.70 -1.98
N VAL A 102 16.10 0.87 -1.13
CA VAL A 102 16.01 0.33 0.22
C VAL A 102 15.03 -0.84 0.22
N GLY A 103 15.46 -2.00 0.69
CA GLY A 103 14.63 -3.19 0.74
C GLY A 103 15.33 -4.36 1.42
N ASN A 104 14.64 -5.48 1.54
CA ASN A 104 15.25 -6.69 2.05
C ASN A 104 15.87 -7.55 0.92
N LYS A 105 16.53 -8.65 1.29
CA LYS A 105 17.21 -9.52 0.33
C LYS A 105 16.29 -10.09 -0.76
N GLN A 106 15.05 -10.43 -0.41
CA GLN A 106 14.09 -10.98 -1.37
C GLN A 106 13.60 -9.90 -2.35
N THR A 107 13.38 -8.69 -1.84
CA THR A 107 13.03 -7.50 -2.66
C THR A 107 14.07 -7.29 -3.76
N PHE A 108 15.37 -7.32 -3.45
CA PHE A 108 16.40 -7.11 -4.44
C PHE A 108 16.47 -8.21 -5.50
N GLY A 109 16.28 -9.48 -5.10
CA GLY A 109 16.19 -10.60 -6.04
C GLY A 109 14.99 -10.45 -7.00
N MET A 110 13.86 -9.93 -6.52
CA MET A 110 12.69 -9.66 -7.36
C MET A 110 12.91 -8.46 -8.28
N ILE A 111 13.51 -7.38 -7.80
CA ILE A 111 13.84 -6.19 -8.62
C ILE A 111 14.73 -6.57 -9.79
N GLU A 112 15.77 -7.36 -9.54
CA GLU A 112 16.66 -7.85 -10.61
C GLU A 112 15.89 -8.77 -11.57
N GLY A 113 15.11 -9.74 -11.04
CA GLY A 113 14.37 -10.71 -11.84
C GLY A 113 13.25 -10.08 -12.69
N PHE A 114 12.49 -9.13 -12.15
CA PHE A 114 11.34 -8.54 -12.84
C PHE A 114 11.74 -7.38 -13.76
N TYR A 115 12.70 -6.57 -13.35
CA TYR A 115 12.99 -5.30 -14.01
C TYR A 115 14.42 -5.18 -14.56
N GLY A 116 15.30 -6.14 -14.23
CA GLY A 116 16.71 -6.07 -14.60
C GLY A 116 17.41 -4.85 -14.01
N VAL A 117 16.91 -4.31 -12.90
CA VAL A 117 17.50 -3.15 -12.23
C VAL A 117 18.54 -3.63 -11.23
N THR A 118 19.74 -3.11 -11.41
CA THR A 118 20.86 -3.28 -10.49
C THR A 118 21.36 -1.90 -10.06
N GLY A 119 22.22 -1.82 -9.07
CA GLY A 119 22.79 -0.56 -8.59
C GLY A 119 22.97 -0.53 -7.10
N GLU A 120 23.08 0.65 -6.52
CA GLU A 120 23.30 0.81 -5.10
C GLU A 120 22.05 0.39 -4.31
N GLN A 121 22.27 -0.46 -3.30
CA GLN A 121 21.24 -1.09 -2.49
C GLN A 121 21.51 -0.83 -1.02
N TYR A 122 20.46 -0.47 -0.28
CA TYR A 122 20.50 -0.39 1.17
C TYR A 122 19.69 -1.58 1.74
N LEU A 123 20.42 -2.63 2.10
CA LEU A 123 19.82 -3.85 2.63
C LEU A 123 19.35 -3.64 4.05
N VAL A 124 18.07 -3.88 4.33
CA VAL A 124 17.48 -3.78 5.67
C VAL A 124 16.94 -5.11 6.17
N LYS A 125 16.92 -5.23 7.50
CA LYS A 125 16.37 -6.34 8.26
C LYS A 125 15.32 -5.84 9.25
N ASP A 126 14.66 -6.76 9.93
CA ASP A 126 13.69 -6.44 10.97
C ASP A 126 14.30 -5.59 12.09
N GLY A 127 13.70 -4.43 12.34
CA GLY A 127 14.15 -3.49 13.38
C GLY A 127 15.24 -2.50 12.94
N ASP A 128 15.84 -2.66 11.74
CA ASP A 128 16.79 -1.69 11.21
C ASP A 128 16.12 -0.33 11.00
N PHE A 129 16.92 0.73 10.91
CA PHE A 129 16.44 2.10 10.73
C PHE A 129 17.22 2.86 9.67
N LEU A 130 16.60 3.93 9.14
CA LEU A 130 17.19 4.88 8.21
C LEU A 130 16.83 6.31 8.65
N ALA A 131 17.84 7.15 8.85
CA ALA A 131 17.66 8.57 9.14
C ALA A 131 17.65 9.38 7.83
N LEU A 132 16.67 10.27 7.68
CA LEU A 132 16.56 11.19 6.52
C LEU A 132 16.96 12.63 6.85
N GLY A 133 17.25 12.90 8.10
CA GLY A 133 17.44 14.21 8.72
C GLY A 133 16.59 14.29 9.97
N LYS A 134 15.39 14.81 9.89
CA LYS A 134 14.43 14.86 10.99
C LYS A 134 13.64 13.54 11.13
N HIS A 135 13.28 12.93 10.00
CA HIS A 135 12.53 11.69 9.99
C HIS A 135 13.43 10.49 10.26
N MET A 136 12.96 9.60 11.16
CA MET A 136 13.58 8.34 11.49
C MET A 136 12.66 7.20 11.09
N LEU A 137 13.07 6.44 10.09
CA LEU A 137 12.30 5.33 9.54
C LEU A 137 12.79 4.02 10.11
N ARG A 138 11.87 3.19 10.62
CA ARG A 138 12.15 1.84 11.10
C ARG A 138 11.44 0.81 10.26
N PHE A 139 12.12 -0.30 9.97
CA PHE A 139 11.63 -1.35 9.10
C PHE A 139 11.16 -2.56 9.88
N TYR A 140 9.96 -3.06 9.54
CA TYR A 140 9.34 -4.23 10.14
C TYR A 140 9.07 -5.27 9.07
N MET A 141 9.72 -6.43 9.15
CA MET A 141 9.46 -7.52 8.21
C MET A 141 8.11 -8.15 8.53
N THR A 142 7.22 -8.19 7.53
CA THR A 142 5.87 -8.73 7.61
C THR A 142 5.63 -9.76 6.49
N PRO A 143 6.47 -10.82 6.42
CA PRO A 143 6.41 -11.76 5.31
C PRO A 143 5.04 -12.41 5.21
N MET A 144 4.59 -12.61 3.96
CA MET A 144 3.26 -13.15 3.61
C MET A 144 2.08 -12.24 3.97
N VAL A 145 2.32 -10.94 4.10
CA VAL A 145 1.25 -9.93 4.13
C VAL A 145 1.39 -9.02 2.88
N HIS A 146 1.14 -9.46 1.60
CA HIS A 146 0.70 -10.86 1.32
C HIS A 146 1.77 -11.68 0.56
N TRP A 147 2.91 -11.13 0.20
CA TRP A 147 4.03 -11.82 -0.45
C TRP A 147 5.22 -12.03 0.51
N PRO A 148 6.18 -12.92 0.17
CA PRO A 148 7.24 -13.32 1.11
C PRO A 148 8.23 -12.20 1.46
N GLU A 149 8.42 -11.21 0.57
CA GLU A 149 9.35 -10.10 0.75
C GLU A 149 8.73 -8.91 1.50
N THR A 150 7.43 -8.91 1.77
CA THR A 150 6.75 -7.73 2.33
C THR A 150 7.37 -7.26 3.64
N MET A 151 7.48 -5.96 3.73
CA MET A 151 7.84 -5.23 4.95
C MET A 151 6.94 -4.02 5.12
N MET A 152 6.94 -3.42 6.29
CA MET A 152 6.30 -2.15 6.60
C MET A 152 7.34 -1.18 7.12
N THR A 153 7.20 0.09 6.76
CA THR A 153 8.09 1.17 7.19
C THR A 153 7.34 2.07 8.16
N PHE A 154 7.89 2.28 9.36
CA PHE A 154 7.30 3.16 10.35
C PHE A 154 8.17 4.41 10.53
N ASP A 155 7.59 5.57 10.32
CA ASP A 155 8.19 6.85 10.64
C ASP A 155 7.95 7.16 12.12
N GLU A 156 8.99 7.01 12.91
CA GLU A 156 8.97 7.25 14.37
C GLU A 156 8.74 8.73 14.71
N THR A 157 9.05 9.64 13.80
CA THR A 157 8.97 11.09 14.01
C THR A 157 7.53 11.57 13.99
N ASP A 158 6.76 11.15 12.99
CA ASP A 158 5.38 11.59 12.81
C ASP A 158 4.34 10.51 13.16
N GLY A 159 4.78 9.28 13.51
CA GLY A 159 3.88 8.17 13.84
C GLY A 159 3.13 7.65 12.61
N ILE A 160 3.78 7.62 11.44
CA ILE A 160 3.18 7.19 10.18
C ILE A 160 3.65 5.76 9.85
N LEU A 161 2.71 4.86 9.63
CA LEU A 161 2.96 3.52 9.14
C LEU A 161 2.71 3.44 7.63
N PHE A 162 3.74 3.20 6.84
CA PHE A 162 3.65 2.80 5.44
C PHE A 162 3.54 1.28 5.39
N SER A 163 2.34 0.80 5.11
CA SER A 163 1.98 -0.60 5.39
C SER A 163 2.03 -1.52 4.16
N GLY A 164 2.49 -1.04 3.00
CA GLY A 164 2.30 -1.78 1.76
C GLY A 164 0.81 -2.10 1.58
N ASP A 165 0.48 -3.30 1.18
CA ASP A 165 -0.89 -3.76 0.98
C ASP A 165 -1.69 -3.99 2.27
N GLY A 166 -1.01 -4.06 3.40
CA GLY A 166 -1.67 -4.12 4.68
C GLY A 166 -2.59 -2.92 4.90
N PHE A 167 -3.81 -3.16 5.37
CA PHE A 167 -4.83 -2.14 5.62
C PHE A 167 -5.37 -1.43 4.36
N GLY A 168 -5.06 -1.98 3.17
CA GLY A 168 -5.55 -1.50 1.89
C GLY A 168 -7.03 -1.82 1.63
N CYS A 169 -7.60 -1.17 0.64
CA CYS A 169 -8.93 -1.46 0.12
C CYS A 169 -9.05 -1.08 -1.35
N PHE A 170 -9.98 -1.70 -2.07
CA PHE A 170 -10.31 -1.28 -3.43
C PHE A 170 -11.00 0.09 -3.45
N GLY A 171 -11.01 0.71 -4.62
CA GLY A 171 -11.61 2.01 -4.88
C GLY A 171 -10.59 3.14 -5.08
N THR A 172 -11.00 4.11 -5.89
CA THR A 172 -10.22 5.35 -6.10
C THR A 172 -10.45 6.32 -4.95
N VAL A 173 -9.44 7.12 -4.63
CA VAL A 173 -9.53 8.18 -3.61
C VAL A 173 -9.92 9.51 -4.26
N ASP A 174 -11.22 9.65 -4.58
CA ASP A 174 -11.76 10.81 -5.26
C ASP A 174 -12.13 11.94 -4.30
N GLY A 175 -11.71 13.16 -4.65
CA GLY A 175 -11.97 14.34 -3.83
C GLY A 175 -10.98 14.55 -2.68
N GLY A 176 -10.24 13.52 -2.30
CA GLY A 176 -9.21 13.55 -1.27
C GLY A 176 -8.66 12.15 -1.01
N PHE A 177 -7.53 12.06 -0.34
CA PHE A 177 -6.91 10.78 0.02
C PHE A 177 -6.98 10.48 1.53
N LEU A 178 -7.29 11.47 2.37
CA LEU A 178 -7.47 11.27 3.81
C LEU A 178 -8.89 10.76 4.10
N ASP A 179 -9.02 9.80 4.99
CA ASP A 179 -10.30 9.25 5.45
C ASP A 179 -11.26 10.31 6.00
N THR A 180 -10.74 11.44 6.47
CA THR A 180 -11.50 12.60 6.96
C THR A 180 -12.05 13.51 5.87
N ARG A 181 -11.62 13.34 4.61
CA ARG A 181 -11.97 14.21 3.48
C ARG A 181 -12.78 13.53 2.39
N ILE A 182 -13.12 12.28 2.58
CA ILE A 182 -13.88 11.45 1.65
C ILE A 182 -15.08 10.81 2.36
N ASN A 183 -16.03 10.29 1.59
CA ASN A 183 -17.08 9.45 2.16
C ASN A 183 -16.52 8.06 2.46
N VAL A 184 -16.03 7.87 3.69
CA VAL A 184 -15.34 6.67 4.14
C VAL A 184 -16.24 5.42 4.14
N ASP A 185 -17.55 5.57 4.23
CA ASP A 185 -18.49 4.44 4.29
C ASP A 185 -18.47 3.59 3.03
N LYS A 186 -18.08 4.18 1.89
CA LYS A 186 -17.89 3.44 0.62
C LYS A 186 -16.77 2.42 0.67
N TYR A 187 -15.81 2.58 1.59
CA TYR A 187 -14.60 1.77 1.61
C TYR A 187 -14.67 0.57 2.57
N TRP A 188 -15.60 0.53 3.53
CA TRP A 188 -15.65 -0.57 4.49
C TRP A 188 -15.92 -1.92 3.82
N GLY A 189 -16.90 -1.98 2.93
CA GLY A 189 -17.18 -3.17 2.14
C GLY A 189 -16.03 -3.54 1.21
N GLU A 190 -15.42 -2.54 0.59
CA GLU A 190 -14.28 -2.72 -0.30
C GLU A 190 -13.01 -3.18 0.44
N MET A 191 -12.82 -2.78 1.70
CA MET A 191 -11.74 -3.29 2.55
C MET A 191 -11.94 -4.78 2.90
N VAL A 192 -13.15 -5.18 3.28
CA VAL A 192 -13.46 -6.59 3.54
C VAL A 192 -13.26 -7.42 2.28
N ARG A 193 -13.71 -6.92 1.14
CA ARG A 193 -13.55 -7.56 -0.16
C ARG A 193 -12.07 -7.65 -0.58
N TYR A 194 -11.30 -6.58 -0.38
CA TYR A 194 -9.85 -6.55 -0.63
C TYR A 194 -9.14 -7.58 0.26
N TYR A 195 -9.35 -7.50 1.57
CA TYR A 195 -8.76 -8.44 2.51
C TYR A 195 -9.04 -9.90 2.12
N SER A 196 -10.31 -10.23 1.88
CA SER A 196 -10.74 -11.62 1.59
C SER A 196 -10.10 -12.20 0.33
N ASN A 197 -9.84 -11.36 -0.67
CA ASN A 197 -9.32 -11.80 -1.96
C ASN A 197 -7.78 -11.74 -2.06
N ILE A 198 -7.16 -10.77 -1.41
CA ILE A 198 -5.72 -10.51 -1.53
C ILE A 198 -4.94 -11.09 -0.34
N VAL A 199 -5.42 -10.86 0.87
CA VAL A 199 -4.71 -11.21 2.11
C VAL A 199 -5.28 -12.45 2.79
N GLY A 200 -6.54 -12.78 2.56
CA GLY A 200 -7.39 -13.64 3.38
C GLY A 200 -6.83 -15.00 3.79
N LYS A 201 -6.07 -15.71 2.92
CA LYS A 201 -5.46 -17.02 3.28
C LYS A 201 -4.27 -16.90 4.25
N TYR A 202 -3.79 -15.69 4.51
CA TYR A 202 -2.61 -15.41 5.32
C TYR A 202 -2.94 -14.89 6.73
N GLY A 203 -4.03 -15.35 7.34
CA GLY A 203 -4.48 -14.89 8.65
C GLY A 203 -3.39 -14.97 9.74
N SER A 204 -2.65 -16.08 9.85
CA SER A 204 -1.55 -16.20 10.82
C SER A 204 -0.40 -15.19 10.59
N PRO A 205 0.10 -14.95 9.37
CA PRO A 205 1.01 -13.85 9.08
C PRO A 205 0.47 -12.48 9.48
N VAL A 206 -0.80 -12.18 9.19
CA VAL A 206 -1.43 -10.92 9.59
C VAL A 206 -1.47 -10.76 11.10
N GLN A 207 -1.85 -11.79 11.86
CA GLN A 207 -1.85 -11.77 13.33
C GLN A 207 -0.45 -11.49 13.89
N LYS A 208 0.61 -12.08 13.32
CA LYS A 208 2.00 -11.81 13.69
C LYS A 208 2.39 -10.34 13.40
N ALA A 209 1.97 -9.82 12.25
CA ALA A 209 2.21 -8.42 11.91
C ALA A 209 1.49 -7.48 12.89
N LEU A 210 0.21 -7.73 13.21
CA LEU A 210 -0.55 -6.95 14.18
C LEU A 210 0.10 -6.97 15.57
N GLN A 211 0.58 -8.13 16.03
CA GLN A 211 1.31 -8.25 17.32
C GLN A 211 2.60 -7.43 17.31
N LYS A 212 3.37 -7.51 16.21
CA LYS A 212 4.62 -6.76 16.06
C LYS A 212 4.41 -5.24 16.08
N LEU A 213 3.33 -4.75 15.46
CA LEU A 213 3.01 -3.33 15.34
C LEU A 213 2.22 -2.78 16.53
N GLY A 214 1.63 -3.64 17.36
CA GLY A 214 0.66 -3.26 18.39
C GLY A 214 1.19 -2.36 19.52
N GLY A 215 2.52 -2.22 19.65
CA GLY A 215 3.15 -1.30 20.60
C GLY A 215 3.56 0.05 20.01
N LEU A 216 3.38 0.25 18.70
CA LEU A 216 3.83 1.48 18.03
C LEU A 216 2.78 2.60 18.18
N PRO A 217 3.22 3.86 18.36
CA PRO A 217 2.34 5.01 18.45
C PRO A 217 1.87 5.45 17.05
N ILE A 218 1.14 4.57 16.35
CA ILE A 218 0.63 4.81 15.00
C ILE A 218 -0.49 5.84 15.06
N THR A 219 -0.30 6.95 14.36
CA THR A 219 -1.29 8.03 14.21
C THR A 219 -1.80 8.16 12.78
N THR A 220 -1.16 7.50 11.84
CA THR A 220 -1.53 7.50 10.42
C THR A 220 -1.13 6.18 9.79
N ILE A 221 -1.99 5.59 8.96
CA ILE A 221 -1.67 4.42 8.14
C ILE A 221 -1.74 4.83 6.66
N CYS A 222 -0.64 4.61 5.97
CA CYS A 222 -0.43 4.88 4.57
C CYS A 222 -0.28 3.55 3.81
N SER A 223 -1.40 2.98 3.35
CA SER A 223 -1.42 1.76 2.54
C SER A 223 -1.22 2.06 1.05
N THR A 224 -0.86 1.05 0.27
CA THR A 224 -0.67 1.17 -1.19
C THR A 224 -1.99 1.29 -1.96
N HIS A 225 -3.12 0.97 -1.34
CA HIS A 225 -4.47 1.09 -1.91
C HIS A 225 -5.46 1.74 -0.94
N GLY A 226 -6.39 2.52 -1.50
CA GLY A 226 -7.48 3.14 -0.76
C GLY A 226 -7.06 4.38 0.03
N PRO A 227 -7.84 4.78 1.03
CA PRO A 227 -7.59 5.98 1.83
C PRO A 227 -6.34 5.90 2.71
N VAL A 228 -5.76 7.05 2.99
CA VAL A 228 -4.84 7.24 4.13
C VAL A 228 -5.69 7.36 5.39
N TRP A 229 -5.47 6.48 6.35
CA TRP A 229 -6.24 6.37 7.58
C TRP A 229 -5.65 7.23 8.69
N THR A 230 -6.43 8.14 9.24
CA THR A 230 -6.02 9.07 10.31
C THR A 230 -6.95 9.01 11.51
N GLU A 231 -8.26 9.03 11.30
CA GLU A 231 -9.26 8.95 12.39
C GLU A 231 -9.80 7.54 12.59
N ASN A 232 -9.84 6.72 11.52
CA ASN A 232 -10.47 5.40 11.56
C ASN A 232 -9.47 4.24 11.82
N ILE A 233 -8.28 4.52 12.33
CA ILE A 233 -7.19 3.53 12.52
C ILE A 233 -7.66 2.32 13.34
N SER A 234 -8.34 2.56 14.49
CA SER A 234 -8.82 1.48 15.35
C SER A 234 -9.81 0.57 14.65
N ARG A 235 -10.70 1.14 13.81
CA ARG A 235 -11.67 0.35 13.03
C ARG A 235 -10.98 -0.48 11.97
N VAL A 236 -10.02 0.11 11.26
CA VAL A 236 -9.22 -0.57 10.22
C VAL A 236 -8.45 -1.74 10.81
N ILE A 237 -7.73 -1.52 11.91
CA ILE A 237 -7.01 -2.58 12.63
C ILE A 237 -7.99 -3.66 13.12
N GLY A 238 -9.14 -3.26 13.67
CA GLY A 238 -10.16 -4.20 14.15
C GLY A 238 -10.75 -5.08 13.04
N ILE A 239 -10.96 -4.55 11.83
CA ILE A 239 -11.39 -5.33 10.66
C ILE A 239 -10.33 -6.37 10.30
N TYR A 240 -9.06 -5.98 10.18
CA TYR A 240 -7.97 -6.89 9.86
C TYR A 240 -7.75 -7.94 10.94
N ASP A 241 -7.83 -7.57 12.22
CA ASP A 241 -7.74 -8.50 13.34
C ASP A 241 -8.85 -9.54 13.30
N ARG A 242 -10.11 -9.13 13.15
CA ARG A 242 -11.27 -10.02 13.05
C ARG A 242 -11.13 -10.99 11.87
N LEU A 243 -10.89 -10.45 10.67
CA LEU A 243 -10.80 -11.26 9.45
C LEU A 243 -9.62 -12.24 9.49
N SER A 244 -8.48 -11.85 10.05
CA SER A 244 -7.30 -12.70 10.15
C SER A 244 -7.43 -13.84 11.19
N ARG A 245 -8.37 -13.74 12.12
CA ARG A 245 -8.77 -14.82 13.00
C ARG A 245 -9.84 -15.73 12.39
N TYR A 246 -10.30 -15.40 11.18
CA TYR A 246 -11.41 -16.08 10.52
C TYR A 246 -12.73 -16.03 11.33
N ASP A 247 -12.92 -14.92 12.07
CA ASP A 247 -14.16 -14.66 12.80
C ASP A 247 -15.27 -14.32 11.79
N ALA A 248 -16.12 -15.32 11.48
CA ALA A 248 -17.21 -15.21 10.53
C ALA A 248 -18.47 -14.66 11.19
N ASP A 249 -19.34 -14.06 10.38
CA ASP A 249 -20.72 -13.80 10.77
C ASP A 249 -21.52 -15.11 10.75
N GLU A 250 -22.52 -15.26 11.62
CA GLU A 250 -23.43 -16.40 11.60
C GLU A 250 -24.24 -16.37 10.29
N GLY A 251 -24.28 -17.50 9.58
CA GLY A 251 -25.00 -17.59 8.33
C GLY A 251 -24.68 -18.87 7.55
N VAL A 252 -25.37 -19.02 6.44
CA VAL A 252 -25.14 -20.08 5.47
C VAL A 252 -24.79 -19.48 4.13
N VAL A 253 -23.70 -19.95 3.53
CA VAL A 253 -23.33 -19.57 2.16
C VAL A 253 -23.77 -20.66 1.22
N ILE A 254 -24.65 -20.34 0.27
CA ILE A 254 -25.08 -21.24 -0.79
C ILE A 254 -24.27 -20.91 -2.03
N VAL A 255 -23.43 -21.85 -2.46
CA VAL A 255 -22.66 -21.75 -3.69
C VAL A 255 -23.33 -22.58 -4.78
N TYR A 256 -23.72 -21.95 -5.87
CA TYR A 256 -24.39 -22.63 -6.97
C TYR A 256 -23.88 -22.15 -8.35
N GLY A 257 -24.11 -23.00 -9.36
CA GLY A 257 -23.97 -22.62 -10.76
C GLY A 257 -25.31 -22.84 -11.47
N SER A 258 -25.75 -21.86 -12.27
CA SER A 258 -27.00 -21.95 -13.02
C SER A 258 -26.78 -21.57 -14.47
N MET A 259 -27.21 -22.44 -15.40
CA MET A 259 -27.07 -22.20 -16.84
C MET A 259 -28.30 -21.43 -17.40
N TYR A 260 -29.49 -21.78 -16.90
CA TYR A 260 -30.76 -21.20 -17.38
C TYR A 260 -31.60 -20.60 -16.24
N GLY A 261 -31.00 -20.31 -15.09
CA GLY A 261 -31.67 -19.69 -13.95
C GLY A 261 -32.45 -20.62 -13.03
N ASN A 262 -32.63 -21.90 -13.36
CA ASN A 262 -33.42 -22.81 -12.52
C ASN A 262 -32.79 -23.07 -11.14
N THR A 263 -31.47 -23.35 -11.10
CA THR A 263 -30.75 -23.54 -9.83
C THR A 263 -30.67 -22.26 -9.01
N GLU A 264 -30.57 -21.12 -9.67
CA GLU A 264 -30.61 -19.79 -9.05
C GLU A 264 -31.92 -19.55 -8.32
N GLN A 265 -33.07 -19.80 -8.99
CA GLN A 265 -34.40 -19.69 -8.37
C GLN A 265 -34.55 -20.61 -7.13
N MET A 266 -33.96 -21.82 -7.19
CA MET A 266 -33.95 -22.72 -6.02
C MET A 266 -33.07 -22.21 -4.88
N ALA A 267 -31.96 -21.55 -5.18
CA ALA A 267 -31.06 -21.02 -4.18
C ALA A 267 -31.62 -19.74 -3.50
N GLU A 268 -32.47 -19.00 -4.21
CA GLU A 268 -33.10 -17.77 -3.74
C GLU A 268 -34.44 -18.04 -3.00
N ALA A 269 -35.02 -19.23 -3.11
CA ALA A 269 -36.26 -19.62 -2.44
C ALA A 269 -36.04 -20.07 -0.99
#